data_b6b8a91ccffe2126088baccfcc02a3ee
#
_entry.id   b6b8a91ccffe2126088baccfcc02a3ee
#
_cell.length_a   1.000
_cell.length_b   1.000
_cell.length_c   1.000
_cell.angle_alpha   90.00
_cell.angle_beta   90.00
_cell.angle_gamma   90.00
#
_symmetry.space_group_name_H-M   'P 1'
#
loop_
_entity.id
_entity.type
_entity.pdbx_description
1 polymer ?
#
loop_
_entity_poly.entity_id
_entity_poly.type
_entity_poly.pdbx_seq_one_letter_code
_entity_poly.pdbx_strand_id
1 'polypeptide(L)'
;MRSCARTADHLFWMSRYTERAENTARMLDVNYQTSLLPQSEGVALVGWQGLLSISELLPAYTTLHGDVNARDVMEFMVKDESNPSSIMSCLSAARENARAVRGTLTTEVWETQNQTWLEVRRMIKSRRVRARSQASFSSGSSSVHTCHAV
;
A
#
# COMPACT_ATOMS: atom_id res chain seq x y z
N MET A 1 37.23 -7.81 4.11
CA MET A 1 36.17 -8.39 4.94
C MET A 1 34.96 -7.46 5.18
N ARG A 2 35.13 -6.16 5.46
CA ARG A 2 34.00 -5.23 5.69
C ARG A 2 33.07 -5.01 4.48
N SER A 3 33.55 -5.20 3.25
CA SER A 3 32.74 -5.05 2.03
C SER A 3 31.74 -6.22 1.86
N CYS A 4 32.18 -7.44 2.13
CA CYS A 4 31.37 -8.66 2.00
C CYS A 4 30.21 -8.68 3.02
N ALA A 5 30.46 -8.26 4.26
CA ALA A 5 29.43 -8.16 5.29
C ALA A 5 28.33 -7.14 4.93
N ARG A 6 28.71 -5.98 4.38
CA ARG A 6 27.73 -4.98 3.92
C ARG A 6 26.89 -5.46 2.74
N THR A 7 27.51 -6.19 1.80
CA THR A 7 26.78 -6.79 0.68
C THR A 7 25.76 -7.80 1.18
N ALA A 8 26.14 -8.68 2.09
CA ALA A 8 25.23 -9.64 2.69
C ALA A 8 24.07 -8.96 3.45
N ASP A 9 24.36 -7.89 4.17
CA ASP A 9 23.33 -7.09 4.88
C ASP A 9 22.32 -6.49 3.90
N HIS A 10 22.75 -5.86 2.82
CA HIS A 10 21.85 -5.33 1.79
C HIS A 10 21.02 -6.42 1.11
N LEU A 11 21.59 -7.59 0.80
CA LEU A 11 20.86 -8.71 0.23
C LEU A 11 19.80 -9.24 1.20
N PHE A 12 20.14 -9.35 2.47
CA PHE A 12 19.22 -9.77 3.52
C PHE A 12 18.03 -8.81 3.63
N TRP A 13 18.28 -7.50 3.75
CA TRP A 13 17.21 -6.51 3.87
C TRP A 13 16.40 -6.36 2.59
N MET A 14 17.00 -6.47 1.42
CA MET A 14 16.27 -6.52 0.15
C MET A 14 15.22 -7.64 0.16
N SER A 15 15.64 -8.85 0.53
CA SER A 15 14.75 -10.01 0.61
C SER A 15 13.66 -9.82 1.66
N ARG A 16 14.01 -9.33 2.84
CA ARG A 16 13.06 -9.12 3.94
C ARG A 16 11.99 -8.07 3.60
N TYR A 17 12.37 -6.99 2.93
CA TYR A 17 11.40 -5.97 2.51
C TYR A 17 10.51 -6.45 1.37
N THR A 18 11.04 -7.21 0.42
CA THR A 18 10.25 -7.83 -0.66
C THR A 18 9.22 -8.81 -0.09
N GLU A 19 9.64 -9.70 0.80
CA GLU A 19 8.78 -10.65 1.49
C GLU A 19 7.69 -9.95 2.31
N ARG A 20 8.03 -8.88 3.03
CA ARG A 20 7.06 -8.09 3.78
C ARG A 20 6.01 -7.44 2.87
N ALA A 21 6.42 -6.86 1.75
CA ALA A 21 5.49 -6.30 0.78
C ALA A 21 4.53 -7.34 0.21
N GLU A 22 5.04 -8.53 -0.11
CA GLU A 22 4.25 -9.66 -0.61
C GLU A 22 3.25 -10.15 0.45
N ASN A 23 3.69 -10.35 1.69
CA ASN A 23 2.82 -10.78 2.78
C ASN A 23 1.72 -9.75 3.07
N THR A 24 2.05 -8.46 3.07
CA THR A 24 1.07 -7.38 3.24
C THR A 24 0.05 -7.40 2.11
N ALA A 25 0.48 -7.54 0.86
CA ALA A 25 -0.42 -7.61 -0.30
C ALA A 25 -1.36 -8.82 -0.21
N ARG A 26 -0.85 -9.97 0.20
CA ARG A 26 -1.61 -11.21 0.36
C ARG A 26 -2.64 -11.09 1.49
N MET A 27 -2.28 -10.50 2.63
CA MET A 27 -3.21 -10.25 3.74
C MET A 27 -4.33 -9.28 3.33
N LEU A 28 -4.00 -8.22 2.59
CA LEU A 28 -4.98 -7.27 2.07
C LEU A 28 -5.96 -7.93 1.09
N ASP A 29 -5.46 -8.78 0.18
CA ASP A 29 -6.28 -9.49 -0.78
C ASP A 29 -7.28 -10.42 -0.08
N VAL A 30 -6.82 -11.23 0.88
CA VAL A 30 -7.69 -12.12 1.65
C VAL A 30 -8.77 -11.33 2.40
N ASN A 31 -8.41 -10.23 3.08
CA ASN A 31 -9.39 -9.40 3.79
C ASN A 31 -10.38 -8.75 2.83
N TYR A 32 -9.92 -8.29 1.67
CA TYR A 32 -10.79 -7.72 0.64
C TYR A 32 -11.78 -8.76 0.10
N GLN A 33 -11.31 -9.95 -0.30
CA GLN A 33 -12.15 -11.05 -0.77
C GLN A 33 -13.19 -11.46 0.29
N THR A 34 -12.75 -11.55 1.54
CA THR A 34 -13.67 -11.89 2.66
C THR A 34 -14.73 -10.80 2.86
N SER A 35 -14.38 -9.52 2.69
CA SER A 35 -15.31 -8.40 2.84
C SER A 35 -16.41 -8.35 1.75
N LEU A 36 -16.19 -9.02 0.62
CA LEU A 36 -17.17 -9.15 -0.47
C LEU A 36 -18.24 -10.23 -0.20
N LEU A 37 -18.02 -11.11 0.77
CA LEU A 37 -18.98 -12.13 1.14
C LEU A 37 -20.19 -11.51 1.84
N PRO A 38 -21.39 -12.11 1.71
CA PRO A 38 -22.59 -11.66 2.42
C PRO A 38 -22.37 -11.82 3.94
N GLN A 39 -22.05 -10.74 4.61
CA GLN A 39 -21.82 -10.70 6.07
C GLN A 39 -22.26 -9.34 6.62
N SER A 40 -22.46 -9.25 7.94
CA SER A 40 -22.74 -7.96 8.58
C SER A 40 -21.53 -7.03 8.50
N GLU A 41 -21.78 -5.74 8.39
CA GLU A 41 -20.71 -4.72 8.36
C GLU A 41 -19.76 -4.83 9.56
N GLY A 42 -20.26 -5.21 10.72
CA GLY A 42 -19.45 -5.42 11.93
C GLY A 42 -18.41 -6.53 11.77
N VAL A 43 -18.74 -7.62 11.08
CA VAL A 43 -17.78 -8.73 10.84
C VAL A 43 -16.66 -8.29 9.88
N ALA A 44 -17.01 -7.55 8.84
CA ALA A 44 -16.01 -6.99 7.92
C ALA A 44 -15.03 -6.04 8.63
N LEU A 45 -15.52 -5.17 9.51
CA LEU A 45 -14.70 -4.26 10.33
C LEU A 45 -13.73 -5.02 11.25
N VAL A 46 -14.17 -6.10 11.89
CA VAL A 46 -13.31 -6.95 12.73
C VAL A 46 -12.14 -7.52 11.93
N GLY A 47 -12.34 -7.89 10.67
CA GLY A 47 -11.27 -8.36 9.78
C GLY A 47 -10.20 -7.28 9.55
N TRP A 48 -10.59 -6.05 9.28
CA TRP A 48 -9.66 -4.94 9.07
C TRP A 48 -8.92 -4.52 10.35
N GLN A 49 -9.61 -4.51 11.50
CA GLN A 49 -8.98 -4.30 12.81
C GLN A 49 -7.99 -5.41 13.15
N GLY A 50 -8.34 -6.67 12.87
CA GLY A 50 -7.47 -7.81 13.06
C GLY A 50 -6.18 -7.71 12.25
N LEU A 51 -6.27 -7.29 10.98
CA LEU A 51 -5.12 -7.06 10.12
C LEU A 51 -4.16 -6.01 10.70
N LEU A 52 -4.69 -4.88 11.15
CA LEU A 52 -3.90 -3.82 11.77
C LEU A 52 -3.27 -4.29 13.11
N SER A 53 -3.99 -5.08 13.90
CA SER A 53 -3.52 -5.61 15.17
C SER A 53 -2.39 -6.62 14.99
N ILE A 54 -2.53 -7.57 14.05
CA ILE A 54 -1.49 -8.56 13.73
C ILE A 54 -0.22 -7.89 13.19
N SER A 55 -0.39 -6.79 12.47
CA SER A 55 0.72 -6.00 11.93
C SER A 55 1.32 -5.02 12.95
N GLU A 56 0.79 -4.95 14.18
CA GLU A 56 1.16 -3.99 15.23
C GLU A 56 1.01 -2.52 14.81
N LEU A 57 0.15 -2.25 13.82
CA LEU A 57 -0.05 -0.93 13.23
C LEU A 57 -1.32 -0.21 13.74
N LEU A 58 -2.15 -0.89 14.53
CA LEU A 58 -3.42 -0.33 15.00
C LEU A 58 -3.25 1.00 15.76
N PRO A 59 -2.29 1.16 16.71
CA PRO A 59 -2.11 2.44 17.41
C PRO A 59 -1.66 3.56 16.45
N ALA A 60 -0.76 3.28 15.53
CA ALA A 60 -0.28 4.25 14.56
C ALA A 60 -1.41 4.68 13.59
N TYR A 61 -2.21 3.73 13.14
CA TYR A 61 -3.37 3.98 12.29
C TYR A 61 -4.41 4.87 12.99
N THR A 62 -4.83 4.49 14.20
CA THR A 62 -5.87 5.23 14.94
C THR A 62 -5.45 6.66 15.29
N THR A 63 -4.16 6.89 15.53
CA THR A 63 -3.62 8.24 15.75
C THR A 63 -3.74 9.12 14.49
N LEU A 64 -3.60 8.56 13.29
CA LEU A 64 -3.61 9.29 12.02
C LEU A 64 -5.01 9.40 11.39
N HIS A 65 -5.81 8.36 11.50
CA HIS A 65 -7.08 8.22 10.76
C HIS A 65 -8.32 8.11 11.65
N GLY A 66 -8.17 7.87 12.95
CA GLY A 66 -9.29 7.66 13.87
C GLY A 66 -9.95 6.29 13.69
N ASP A 67 -11.24 6.28 13.34
CA ASP A 67 -12.02 5.05 13.20
C ASP A 67 -11.56 4.17 12.04
N VAL A 68 -11.60 2.85 12.26
CA VAL A 68 -11.18 1.88 11.26
C VAL A 68 -12.23 1.74 10.16
N ASN A 69 -11.82 1.97 8.91
CA ASN A 69 -12.63 1.67 7.74
C ASN A 69 -11.78 1.00 6.64
N ALA A 70 -12.40 0.17 5.83
CA ALA A 70 -11.73 -0.64 4.82
C ALA A 70 -10.89 0.19 3.83
N ARG A 71 -11.42 1.33 3.38
CA ARG A 71 -10.78 2.18 2.38
C ARG A 71 -9.50 2.81 2.92
N ASP A 72 -9.56 3.40 4.09
CA ASP A 72 -8.42 4.11 4.68
C ASP A 72 -7.35 3.12 5.17
N VAL A 73 -7.76 1.93 5.68
CA VAL A 73 -6.83 0.85 5.97
C VAL A 73 -6.09 0.39 4.72
N MET A 74 -6.78 0.19 3.60
CA MET A 74 -6.12 -0.16 2.34
C MET A 74 -5.17 0.95 1.87
N GLU A 75 -5.55 2.20 1.97
CA GLU A 75 -4.67 3.32 1.62
C GLU A 75 -3.42 3.37 2.50
N PHE A 76 -3.60 3.24 3.81
CA PHE A 76 -2.51 3.23 4.79
C PHE A 76 -1.54 2.06 4.58
N MET A 77 -2.05 0.87 4.30
CA MET A 77 -1.23 -0.34 4.10
C MET A 77 -0.57 -0.41 2.72
N VAL A 78 -1.13 0.24 1.70
CA VAL A 78 -0.59 0.18 0.33
C VAL A 78 0.37 1.32 0.05
N LYS A 79 0.01 2.57 0.37
CA LYS A 79 0.68 3.75 -0.17
C LYS A 79 1.18 4.77 0.83
N ASP A 80 0.82 4.64 2.10
CA ASP A 80 1.20 5.64 3.10
C ASP A 80 2.70 5.57 3.39
N GLU A 81 3.39 6.68 3.13
CA GLU A 81 4.84 6.79 3.35
C GLU A 81 5.21 6.91 4.84
N SER A 82 4.26 7.33 5.69
CA SER A 82 4.45 7.35 7.15
C SER A 82 4.45 5.95 7.75
N ASN A 83 3.87 4.97 7.04
CA ASN A 83 3.87 3.57 7.42
C ASN A 83 5.07 2.84 6.80
N PRO A 84 6.11 2.49 7.59
CA PRO A 84 7.28 1.77 7.07
C PRO A 84 6.97 0.36 6.59
N SER A 85 5.81 -0.19 6.99
CA SER A 85 5.33 -1.51 6.57
C SER A 85 4.36 -1.45 5.39
N SER A 86 4.09 -0.26 4.82
CA SER A 86 3.28 -0.16 3.61
C SER A 86 3.99 -0.83 2.43
N ILE A 87 3.21 -1.34 1.49
CA ILE A 87 3.75 -1.99 0.29
C ILE A 87 4.73 -1.07 -0.44
N MET A 88 4.39 0.22 -0.60
CA MET A 88 5.27 1.17 -1.28
C MET A 88 6.55 1.44 -0.51
N SER A 89 6.51 1.61 0.81
CA SER A 89 7.69 1.80 1.65
C SER A 89 8.61 0.59 1.60
N CYS A 90 8.04 -0.61 1.70
CA CYS A 90 8.81 -1.86 1.60
C CYS A 90 9.45 -2.05 0.23
N LEU A 91 8.72 -1.84 -0.88
CA LEU A 91 9.28 -1.96 -2.22
C LEU A 91 10.36 -0.89 -2.49
N SER A 92 10.19 0.33 -1.96
CA SER A 92 11.19 1.37 -2.04
C SER A 92 12.47 0.99 -1.29
N ALA A 93 12.35 0.50 -0.06
CA ALA A 93 13.46 0.04 0.75
C ALA A 93 14.18 -1.18 0.12
N ALA A 94 13.43 -2.15 -0.42
CA ALA A 94 14.00 -3.28 -1.15
C ALA A 94 14.80 -2.83 -2.37
N ARG A 95 14.26 -1.90 -3.15
CA ARG A 95 14.92 -1.33 -4.33
C ARG A 95 16.20 -0.58 -3.98
N GLU A 96 16.22 0.22 -2.93
CA GLU A 96 17.43 0.93 -2.49
C GLU A 96 18.51 -0.04 -2.01
N ASN A 97 18.15 -1.11 -1.30
CA ASN A 97 19.09 -2.17 -0.94
C ASN A 97 19.64 -2.89 -2.18
N ALA A 98 18.78 -3.25 -3.14
CA ALA A 98 19.20 -3.82 -4.42
C ALA A 98 20.17 -2.90 -5.19
N ARG A 99 19.89 -1.60 -5.20
CA ARG A 99 20.74 -0.59 -5.84
C ARG A 99 22.13 -0.53 -5.22
N ALA A 100 22.24 -0.62 -3.90
CA ALA A 100 23.51 -0.59 -3.18
C ALA A 100 24.44 -1.76 -3.55
N VAL A 101 23.85 -2.91 -3.96
CA VAL A 101 24.59 -4.13 -4.31
C VAL A 101 24.42 -4.52 -5.79
N ARG A 102 24.04 -3.58 -6.65
CA ARG A 102 23.73 -3.85 -8.07
C ARG A 102 24.83 -4.62 -8.79
N GLY A 103 26.10 -4.37 -8.48
CA GLY A 103 27.24 -5.08 -9.09
C GLY A 103 27.36 -6.54 -8.69
N THR A 104 26.61 -6.99 -7.68
CA THR A 104 26.62 -8.38 -7.17
C THR A 104 25.34 -9.14 -7.61
N LEU A 105 24.27 -8.40 -7.95
CA LEU A 105 23.01 -8.97 -8.42
C LEU A 105 23.08 -9.34 -9.90
N THR A 106 22.33 -10.37 -10.29
CA THR A 106 22.07 -10.63 -11.70
C THR A 106 21.21 -9.50 -12.28
N THR A 107 21.35 -9.24 -13.57
CA THR A 107 20.56 -8.22 -14.27
C THR A 107 19.06 -8.48 -14.12
N GLU A 108 18.66 -9.74 -14.22
CA GLU A 108 17.27 -10.17 -14.08
C GLU A 108 16.66 -9.80 -12.71
N VAL A 109 17.37 -10.06 -11.62
CA VAL A 109 16.91 -9.72 -10.25
C VAL A 109 16.76 -8.21 -10.09
N TRP A 110 17.75 -7.45 -10.57
CA TRP A 110 17.69 -5.99 -10.53
C TRP A 110 16.51 -5.43 -11.34
N GLU A 111 16.33 -5.91 -12.56
CA GLU A 111 15.26 -5.46 -13.45
C GLU A 111 13.89 -5.79 -12.86
N THR A 112 13.68 -7.02 -12.39
CA THR A 112 12.44 -7.45 -11.74
C THR A 112 12.10 -6.56 -10.55
N GLN A 113 13.06 -6.32 -9.66
CA GLN A 113 12.86 -5.49 -8.47
C GLN A 113 12.49 -4.04 -8.84
N ASN A 114 13.18 -3.46 -9.81
CA ASN A 114 12.91 -2.11 -10.27
C ASN A 114 11.58 -2.00 -11.01
N GLN A 115 11.24 -2.97 -11.84
CA GLN A 115 9.99 -3.00 -12.60
C GLN A 115 8.78 -3.15 -11.67
N THR A 116 8.84 -4.05 -10.69
CA THR A 116 7.78 -4.23 -9.68
C THR A 116 7.49 -2.91 -8.96
N TRP A 117 8.52 -2.20 -8.50
CA TRP A 117 8.35 -0.91 -7.86
C TRP A 117 7.72 0.14 -8.78
N LEU A 118 8.16 0.22 -10.05
CA LEU A 118 7.60 1.15 -11.03
C LEU A 118 6.13 0.86 -11.35
N GLU A 119 5.76 -0.41 -11.50
CA GLU A 119 4.40 -0.83 -11.80
C GLU A 119 3.44 -0.50 -10.65
N VAL A 120 3.79 -0.86 -9.42
CA VAL A 120 2.97 -0.55 -8.25
C VAL A 120 2.81 0.97 -8.09
N ARG A 121 3.88 1.74 -8.24
CA ARG A 121 3.85 3.20 -8.21
C ARG A 121 2.93 3.78 -9.29
N ARG A 122 2.94 3.23 -10.51
CA ARG A 122 2.07 3.64 -11.61
C ARG A 122 0.60 3.33 -11.31
N MET A 123 0.30 2.15 -10.79
CA MET A 123 -1.06 1.76 -10.40
C MET A 123 -1.64 2.69 -9.32
N ILE A 124 -0.87 3.02 -8.31
CA ILE A 124 -1.28 3.94 -7.24
C ILE A 124 -1.57 5.34 -7.81
N LYS A 125 -0.71 5.85 -8.71
CA LYS A 125 -0.91 7.15 -9.35
C LYS A 125 -2.17 7.17 -10.23
N SER A 126 -2.41 6.13 -11.03
CA SER A 126 -3.57 6.06 -11.92
C SER A 126 -4.89 5.99 -11.13
N ARG A 127 -4.94 5.31 -9.99
CA ARG A 127 -6.10 5.32 -9.09
C ARG A 127 -6.36 6.70 -8.49
N ARG A 128 -5.33 7.45 -8.11
CA ARG A 128 -5.48 8.84 -7.62
C ARG A 128 -6.09 9.76 -8.67
N VAL A 129 -5.68 9.63 -9.93
CA VAL A 129 -6.23 10.43 -11.04
C VAL A 129 -7.71 10.11 -11.26
N ARG A 130 -8.08 8.83 -11.29
CA ARG A 130 -9.49 8.40 -11.44
C ARG A 130 -10.38 8.88 -10.29
N ALA A 131 -9.92 8.77 -9.05
CA ALA A 131 -10.67 9.23 -7.88
C ALA A 131 -10.88 10.75 -7.90
N ARG A 132 -9.89 11.53 -8.31
CA ARG A 132 -10.01 12.99 -8.48
C ARG A 132 -10.97 13.37 -9.60
N SER A 133 -10.93 12.68 -10.73
CA SER A 133 -11.84 12.91 -11.85
C SER A 133 -13.30 12.62 -11.49
N GLN A 134 -13.56 11.57 -10.72
CA GLN A 134 -14.91 11.25 -10.23
C GLN A 134 -15.41 12.27 -9.20
N ALA A 135 -14.57 12.74 -8.30
CA ALA A 135 -14.92 13.77 -7.31
C ALA A 135 -15.26 15.12 -7.97
N SER A 136 -14.54 15.51 -9.02
CA SER A 136 -14.82 16.74 -9.77
C SER A 136 -16.12 16.66 -10.58
N PHE A 137 -16.50 15.47 -11.03
CA PHE A 137 -17.76 15.26 -11.77
C PHE A 137 -18.98 15.29 -10.84
N SER A 138 -18.87 14.78 -9.61
CA SER A 138 -19.95 14.79 -8.62
C SER A 138 -20.20 16.18 -8.03
N SER A 139 -19.18 17.03 -7.91
CA SER A 139 -19.32 18.41 -7.43
C SER A 139 -19.89 19.37 -8.48
N GLY A 140 -19.76 19.05 -9.77
CA GLY A 140 -20.32 19.86 -10.87
C GLY A 140 -21.82 19.66 -11.12
N SER A 141 -22.41 18.57 -10.60
CA SER A 141 -23.83 18.23 -10.81
C SER A 141 -24.79 18.86 -9.80
N SER A 142 -24.33 19.53 -8.76
CA SER A 142 -25.18 20.12 -7.72
C SER A 142 -25.57 21.61 -7.95
N SER A 143 -25.17 22.22 -9.09
CA SER A 143 -25.38 23.64 -9.35
C SER A 143 -26.47 23.98 -10.35
N VAL A 144 -27.31 23.05 -10.78
CA VAL A 144 -28.39 23.33 -11.73
C VAL A 144 -29.74 22.87 -11.19
N HIS A 145 -30.26 23.50 -10.15
CA HIS A 145 -31.68 23.55 -9.88
C HIS A 145 -31.99 24.59 -8.81
N THR A 146 -31.99 25.86 -9.20
CA THR A 146 -32.83 26.88 -8.54
C THR A 146 -32.96 28.09 -9.46
N CYS A 147 -33.90 28.05 -10.40
CA CYS A 147 -34.56 29.21 -10.98
C CYS A 147 -35.78 28.71 -11.74
N HIS A 148 -36.96 28.75 -11.09
CA HIS A 148 -38.22 29.23 -11.66
C HIS A 148 -39.36 28.98 -10.68
N ALA A 149 -39.77 30.01 -10.01
CA ALA A 149 -41.17 30.22 -9.62
C ALA A 149 -41.39 31.68 -9.30
N VAL A 150 -41.96 32.39 -10.23
CA VAL A 150 -42.96 33.48 -10.01
C VAL A 150 -44.04 33.27 -11.03
#